data_a0796d1bb0a4e83dd9a8e30fc5339aba
#
_entry.id   a0796d1bb0a4e83dd9a8e30fc5339aba
#
_cell.length_a   1.000
_cell.length_b   1.000
_cell.length_c   1.000
_cell.angle_alpha   90.00
_cell.angle_beta   90.00
_cell.angle_gamma   90.00
#
_symmetry.space_group_name_H-M   'P 1'
#
loop_
_entity.id
_entity.type
_entity.pdbx_description
1 polymer ?
#
loop_
_entity_poly.entity_id
_entity_poly.type
_entity_poly.pdbx_seq_one_letter_code
_entity_poly.pdbx_strand_id
1 'polypeptide(L)'
;VLLEQVLGSHNFTFLLRPGTSFCLHASAPGKIFLAYLSDEEREKAMQTIQYTVFNKHTIADETQMRKEINRIRKMGYASDLEEEMAGVHCIATPIFNQFGTIAATIWTSGPSGRLDKEKFPETSKELIRTARIISANLGYIPE
;
A
#
# COMPACT_ATOMS: atom_id res chain seq x y z
N VAL A 1 -0.88 -8.44 7.26
CA VAL A 1 0.44 -8.81 7.81
C VAL A 1 1.47 -8.96 6.72
N LEU A 2 2.76 -8.74 7.04
CA LEU A 2 3.89 -9.02 6.17
C LEU A 2 4.05 -10.54 5.98
N LEU A 3 4.18 -10.97 4.73
CA LEU A 3 4.45 -12.37 4.41
C LEU A 3 5.95 -12.61 4.17
N GLU A 4 6.59 -11.76 3.37
CA GLU A 4 7.98 -11.90 2.98
C GLU A 4 8.61 -10.52 2.70
N GLN A 5 9.92 -10.42 2.88
CA GLN A 5 10.69 -9.21 2.59
C GLN A 5 11.98 -9.54 1.85
N VAL A 6 12.22 -8.85 0.76
CA VAL A 6 13.51 -8.83 0.08
C VAL A 6 14.26 -7.55 0.46
N LEU A 7 15.44 -7.69 1.04
CA LEU A 7 16.26 -6.55 1.45
C LEU A 7 16.94 -5.91 0.24
N GLY A 8 16.97 -4.59 0.24
CA GLY A 8 17.74 -3.85 -0.76
C GLY A 8 19.25 -4.02 -0.56
N SER A 9 20.03 -3.73 -1.60
CA SER A 9 21.51 -3.83 -1.61
C SER A 9 22.22 -2.65 -0.93
N HIS A 10 21.50 -1.70 -0.40
CA HIS A 10 22.07 -0.51 0.25
C HIS A 10 22.38 -0.78 1.74
N ASN A 11 23.34 -0.02 2.29
CA ASN A 11 23.75 -0.15 3.69
C ASN A 11 22.65 0.21 4.72
N PHE A 12 21.64 0.97 4.29
CA PHE A 12 20.46 1.28 5.12
C PHE A 12 19.27 0.46 4.63
N THR A 13 18.73 -0.38 5.51
CA THR A 13 17.56 -1.23 5.23
C THR A 13 16.56 -1.15 6.36
N PHE A 14 15.27 -1.11 6.02
CA PHE A 14 14.21 -1.37 6.97
C PHE A 14 14.06 -2.88 7.11
N LEU A 15 14.28 -3.41 8.31
CA LEU A 15 14.06 -4.81 8.60
C LEU A 15 12.70 -4.95 9.28
N LEU A 16 11.79 -5.61 8.61
CA LEU A 16 10.48 -6.02 9.13
C LEU A 16 10.46 -7.54 9.28
N ARG A 17 9.73 -8.02 10.28
CA ARG A 17 9.56 -9.47 10.48
C ARG A 17 8.29 -9.97 9.83
N PRO A 18 8.27 -11.13 9.18
CA PRO A 18 7.03 -11.80 8.78
C PRO A 18 6.04 -11.86 9.96
N GLY A 19 4.76 -11.59 9.68
CA GLY A 19 3.73 -11.44 10.71
C GLY A 19 3.53 -10.00 11.22
N THR A 20 4.40 -9.05 10.89
CA THR A 20 4.20 -7.63 11.23
C THR A 20 2.89 -7.13 10.62
N SER A 21 2.04 -6.51 11.44
CA SER A 21 0.80 -5.86 11.01
C SER A 21 1.05 -4.42 10.61
N PHE A 22 0.21 -3.91 9.69
CA PHE A 22 0.29 -2.54 9.19
C PHE A 22 -0.98 -1.76 9.50
N CYS A 23 -0.79 -0.48 9.77
CA CYS A 23 -1.88 0.45 9.97
C CYS A 23 -2.67 0.63 8.66
N LEU A 24 -4.01 0.53 8.71
CA LEU A 24 -4.83 0.60 7.50
C LEU A 24 -4.85 1.99 6.88
N HIS A 25 -4.83 3.06 7.68
CA HIS A 25 -4.98 4.43 7.18
C HIS A 25 -3.66 5.17 6.93
N ALA A 26 -2.56 4.75 7.54
CA ALA A 26 -1.28 5.46 7.46
C ALA A 26 -0.20 4.72 6.66
N SER A 27 -0.38 3.43 6.35
CA SER A 27 0.58 2.67 5.55
C SER A 27 0.12 2.48 4.10
N ALA A 28 1.05 2.49 3.14
CA ALA A 28 0.72 2.23 1.74
C ALA A 28 0.03 0.87 1.52
N PRO A 29 0.52 -0.28 2.07
CA PRO A 29 -0.17 -1.55 1.94
C PRO A 29 -1.56 -1.56 2.58
N GLY A 30 -1.75 -0.91 3.73
CA GLY A 30 -3.06 -0.80 4.38
C GLY A 30 -4.08 -0.07 3.52
N LYS A 31 -3.67 1.06 2.93
CA LYS A 31 -4.52 1.85 2.03
C LYS A 31 -4.91 1.09 0.76
N ILE A 32 -4.03 0.23 0.23
CA ILE A 32 -4.36 -0.66 -0.89
C ILE A 32 -5.48 -1.63 -0.50
N PHE A 33 -5.38 -2.29 0.65
CA PHE A 33 -6.45 -3.18 1.09
C PHE A 33 -7.78 -2.44 1.17
N LEU A 34 -7.84 -1.28 1.84
CA LEU A 34 -9.06 -0.48 1.92
C LEU A 34 -9.63 -0.10 0.54
N ALA A 35 -8.75 0.22 -0.41
CA ALA A 35 -9.17 0.63 -1.74
C ALA A 35 -9.80 -0.52 -2.55
N TYR A 36 -9.35 -1.76 -2.35
CA TYR A 36 -9.73 -2.91 -3.18
C TYR A 36 -10.54 -3.99 -2.47
N LEU A 37 -10.85 -3.84 -1.17
CA LEU A 37 -11.89 -4.61 -0.51
C LEU A 37 -13.24 -4.39 -1.18
N SER A 38 -14.15 -5.38 -1.08
CA SER A 38 -15.56 -5.19 -1.41
C SER A 38 -16.14 -4.00 -0.63
N ASP A 39 -17.23 -3.41 -1.15
CA ASP A 39 -17.84 -2.24 -0.49
C ASP A 39 -18.27 -2.56 0.94
N GLU A 40 -18.83 -3.75 1.16
CA GLU A 40 -19.24 -4.20 2.50
C GLU A 40 -18.08 -4.38 3.46
N GLU A 41 -17.01 -5.08 3.02
CA GLU A 41 -15.81 -5.30 3.84
C GLU A 41 -15.08 -3.99 4.14
N ARG A 42 -15.01 -3.09 3.16
CA ARG A 42 -14.41 -1.77 3.34
C ARG A 42 -15.17 -0.94 4.36
N GLU A 43 -16.51 -0.87 4.28
CA GLU A 43 -17.31 -0.12 5.25
C GLU A 43 -17.12 -0.69 6.66
N LYS A 44 -17.12 -2.01 6.83
CA LYS A 44 -16.82 -2.66 8.12
C LYS A 44 -15.42 -2.29 8.63
N ALA A 45 -14.40 -2.36 7.76
CA ALA A 45 -13.04 -1.99 8.12
C ALA A 45 -12.92 -0.52 8.51
N MET A 46 -13.54 0.39 7.74
CA MET A 46 -13.52 1.83 8.00
C MET A 46 -14.11 2.19 9.37
N GLN A 47 -15.17 1.49 9.81
CA GLN A 47 -15.78 1.69 11.13
C GLN A 47 -14.86 1.28 12.30
N THR A 48 -13.89 0.42 12.06
CA THR A 48 -12.96 -0.06 13.10
C THR A 48 -11.64 0.71 13.16
N ILE A 49 -11.38 1.56 12.16
CA ILE A 49 -10.12 2.33 12.11
C ILE A 49 -10.11 3.38 13.21
N GLN A 50 -9.11 3.28 14.06
CA GLN A 50 -8.71 4.38 14.92
C GLN A 50 -7.73 5.25 14.13
N TYR A 51 -8.18 6.43 13.70
CA TYR A 51 -7.36 7.38 12.93
C TYR A 51 -6.30 8.03 13.82
N THR A 52 -5.36 7.21 14.31
CA THR A 52 -4.22 7.68 15.11
C THR A 52 -3.36 8.62 14.28
N VAL A 53 -3.18 9.82 14.74
CA VAL A 53 -2.32 10.82 14.10
C VAL A 53 -0.88 10.63 14.58
N PHE A 54 -0.01 10.14 13.73
CA PHE A 54 1.42 9.94 14.03
C PHE A 54 2.21 11.23 13.82
N ASN A 55 1.82 12.03 12.84
CA ASN A 55 2.42 13.33 12.53
C ASN A 55 1.47 14.14 11.62
N LYS A 56 1.94 15.29 11.15
CA LYS A 56 1.15 16.23 10.33
C LYS A 56 0.75 15.70 8.93
N HIS A 57 1.36 14.60 8.48
CA HIS A 57 1.09 14.00 7.17
C HIS A 57 0.06 12.87 7.25
N THR A 58 -0.21 12.37 8.45
CA THR A 58 -1.13 11.25 8.66
C THR A 58 -2.55 11.60 8.23
N ILE A 59 -3.21 10.71 7.51
CA ILE A 59 -4.65 10.80 7.24
C ILE A 59 -5.39 10.67 8.58
N ALA A 60 -6.11 11.71 8.97
CA ALA A 60 -6.64 11.88 10.32
C ALA A 60 -8.14 11.57 10.46
N ASP A 61 -8.85 11.35 9.34
CA ASP A 61 -10.28 11.10 9.34
C ASP A 61 -10.76 10.31 8.12
N GLU A 62 -11.99 9.81 8.25
CA GLU A 62 -12.64 9.01 7.20
C GLU A 62 -12.85 9.78 5.90
N THR A 63 -13.12 11.08 5.96
CA THR A 63 -13.36 11.89 4.76
C THR A 63 -12.09 11.97 3.90
N GLN A 64 -10.94 12.17 4.53
CA GLN A 64 -9.64 12.16 3.86
C GLN A 64 -9.34 10.77 3.30
N MET A 65 -9.63 9.72 4.09
CA MET A 65 -9.41 8.33 3.66
C MET A 65 -10.25 7.96 2.43
N ARG A 66 -11.50 8.36 2.36
CA ARG A 66 -12.36 8.13 1.18
C ARG A 66 -11.84 8.83 -0.07
N LYS A 67 -11.30 10.05 0.05
CA LYS A 67 -10.64 10.74 -1.07
C LYS A 67 -9.39 9.99 -1.53
N GLU A 68 -8.60 9.51 -0.59
CA GLU A 68 -7.39 8.74 -0.90
C GLU A 68 -7.73 7.40 -1.56
N ILE A 69 -8.75 6.68 -1.10
CA ILE A 69 -9.25 5.44 -1.74
C ILE A 69 -9.61 5.70 -3.21
N ASN A 70 -10.33 6.79 -3.50
CA ASN A 70 -10.68 7.15 -4.87
C ASN A 70 -9.45 7.47 -5.72
N ARG A 71 -8.46 8.16 -5.15
CA ARG A 71 -7.17 8.41 -5.81
C ARG A 71 -6.45 7.11 -6.13
N ILE A 72 -6.35 6.20 -5.15
CA ILE A 72 -5.67 4.90 -5.30
C ILE A 72 -6.31 4.08 -6.42
N ARG A 73 -7.64 3.99 -6.47
CA ARG A 73 -8.37 3.26 -7.52
C ARG A 73 -8.09 3.82 -8.91
N LYS A 74 -7.98 5.14 -9.02
CA LYS A 74 -7.66 5.83 -10.29
C LYS A 74 -6.20 5.61 -10.71
N MET A 75 -5.27 5.63 -9.75
CA MET A 75 -3.83 5.56 -10.01
C MET A 75 -3.30 4.11 -10.08
N GLY A 76 -3.98 3.15 -9.47
CA GLY A 76 -3.54 1.76 -9.34
C GLY A 76 -2.47 1.51 -8.27
N TYR A 77 -2.12 2.53 -7.48
CA TYR A 77 -1.16 2.42 -6.39
C TYR A 77 -1.50 3.35 -5.23
N ALA A 78 -1.07 2.97 -4.04
CA ALA A 78 -1.04 3.82 -2.85
C ALA A 78 0.39 4.30 -2.58
N SER A 79 0.49 5.46 -1.94
CA SER A 79 1.76 5.99 -1.42
C SER A 79 1.60 6.31 0.06
N ASP A 80 2.67 6.14 0.80
CA ASP A 80 2.84 6.68 2.15
C ASP A 80 4.01 7.66 2.09
N LEU A 81 3.72 8.92 2.35
CA LEU A 81 4.64 10.06 2.31
C LEU A 81 4.93 10.52 3.73
N GLU A 82 5.66 9.71 4.50
CA GLU A 82 5.96 9.98 5.91
C GLU A 82 4.70 9.99 6.81
N GLU A 83 3.63 9.29 6.42
CA GLU A 83 2.35 9.32 7.14
C GLU A 83 2.40 8.59 8.48
N GLU A 84 3.10 7.44 8.53
CA GLU A 84 3.31 6.67 9.75
C GLU A 84 4.67 6.98 10.38
N MET A 85 5.72 7.05 9.56
CA MET A 85 7.10 7.23 10.01
C MET A 85 7.80 8.35 9.25
N ALA A 86 8.26 9.38 9.96
CA ALA A 86 9.04 10.46 9.37
C ALA A 86 10.31 9.93 8.68
N GLY A 87 10.64 10.48 7.52
CA GLY A 87 11.80 10.09 6.72
C GLY A 87 11.64 8.82 5.89
N VAL A 88 10.45 8.21 5.88
CA VAL A 88 10.16 6.98 5.14
C VAL A 88 9.07 7.22 4.11
N HIS A 89 9.32 6.81 2.87
CA HIS A 89 8.31 6.73 1.82
C HIS A 89 8.04 5.28 1.43
N CYS A 90 6.78 4.99 1.09
CA CYS A 90 6.36 3.69 0.59
C CYS A 90 5.46 3.84 -0.63
N ILE A 91 5.52 2.87 -1.53
CA ILE A 91 4.57 2.70 -2.64
C ILE A 91 4.09 1.26 -2.62
N ALA A 92 2.78 1.06 -2.74
CA ALA A 92 2.15 -0.26 -2.77
C ALA A 92 1.17 -0.37 -3.94
N THR A 93 0.95 -1.60 -4.42
CA THR A 93 -0.02 -1.94 -5.46
C THR A 93 -0.72 -3.27 -5.16
N PRO A 94 -1.98 -3.48 -5.60
CA PRO A 94 -2.72 -4.70 -5.29
C PRO A 94 -2.25 -5.90 -6.12
N ILE A 95 -2.39 -7.08 -5.52
CA ILE A 95 -2.29 -8.38 -6.18
C ILE A 95 -3.67 -9.03 -6.06
N PHE A 96 -4.22 -9.51 -7.19
CA PHE A 96 -5.54 -10.10 -7.28
C PHE A 96 -5.46 -11.63 -7.45
N ASN A 97 -6.47 -12.33 -6.95
CA ASN A 97 -6.65 -13.76 -7.18
C ASN A 97 -7.55 -14.02 -8.39
N GLN A 98 -7.82 -15.30 -8.70
CA GLN A 98 -8.67 -15.75 -9.82
C GLN A 98 -10.11 -15.22 -9.77
N PHE A 99 -10.58 -14.73 -8.65
CA PHE A 99 -11.92 -14.17 -8.49
C PHE A 99 -11.96 -12.64 -8.65
N GLY A 100 -10.82 -12.01 -8.99
CA GLY A 100 -10.70 -10.56 -9.09
C GLY A 100 -10.72 -9.83 -7.74
N THR A 101 -10.62 -10.57 -6.63
CA THR A 101 -10.54 -9.97 -5.29
C THR A 101 -9.08 -9.78 -4.86
N ILE A 102 -8.86 -8.79 -4.00
CA ILE A 102 -7.52 -8.53 -3.47
C ILE A 102 -7.03 -9.72 -2.62
N ALA A 103 -5.91 -10.32 -3.01
CA ALA A 103 -5.27 -11.41 -2.30
C ALA A 103 -4.10 -10.93 -1.42
N ALA A 104 -3.34 -9.97 -1.94
CA ALA A 104 -2.15 -9.44 -1.28
C ALA A 104 -1.83 -8.03 -1.82
N THR A 105 -0.75 -7.48 -1.32
CA THR A 105 -0.13 -6.26 -1.86
C THR A 105 1.37 -6.45 -1.95
N ILE A 106 1.98 -5.90 -2.99
CA ILE A 106 3.42 -5.75 -3.08
C ILE A 106 3.78 -4.28 -2.92
N TRP A 107 4.85 -3.99 -2.18
CA TRP A 107 5.29 -2.62 -1.97
C TRP A 107 6.80 -2.49 -1.90
N THR A 108 7.28 -1.27 -2.06
CA THR A 108 8.66 -0.90 -1.76
C THR A 108 8.68 0.23 -0.74
N SER A 109 9.67 0.21 0.13
CA SER A 109 9.91 1.24 1.15
C SER A 109 11.35 1.69 1.12
N GLY A 110 11.58 2.94 1.47
CA GLY A 110 12.93 3.47 1.59
C GLY A 110 12.96 4.85 2.26
N PRO A 111 14.17 5.33 2.60
CA PRO A 111 14.34 6.71 3.05
C PRO A 111 13.77 7.69 2.03
N SER A 112 13.05 8.72 2.50
CA SER A 112 12.37 9.71 1.65
C SER A 112 13.33 10.41 0.68
N GLY A 113 14.58 10.63 1.07
CA GLY A 113 15.62 11.20 0.20
C GLY A 113 16.08 10.27 -0.95
N ARG A 114 15.80 8.97 -0.90
CA ARG A 114 16.09 8.01 -1.99
C ARG A 114 14.85 7.60 -2.79
N LEU A 115 13.78 7.30 -2.10
CA LEU A 115 12.47 7.05 -2.67
C LEU A 115 11.67 8.36 -2.71
N ASP A 116 12.18 9.33 -3.47
CA ASP A 116 11.52 10.62 -3.66
C ASP A 116 10.20 10.44 -4.42
N LYS A 117 9.21 11.28 -4.08
CA LYS A 117 7.90 11.30 -4.75
C LYS A 117 8.00 11.52 -6.27
N GLU A 118 9.06 12.19 -6.75
CA GLU A 118 9.30 12.38 -8.18
C GLU A 118 9.59 11.06 -8.91
N LYS A 119 10.12 10.03 -8.20
CA LYS A 119 10.37 8.69 -8.72
C LYS A 119 9.14 7.79 -8.67
N PHE A 120 8.05 8.21 -8.01
CA PHE A 120 6.85 7.39 -7.85
C PHE A 120 6.22 6.95 -9.17
N PRO A 121 6.11 7.81 -10.21
CA PRO A 121 5.54 7.37 -11.48
C PRO A 121 6.31 6.22 -12.14
N GLU A 122 7.64 6.21 -12.03
CA GLU A 122 8.48 5.12 -12.55
C GLU A 122 8.40 3.88 -11.66
N THR A 123 8.63 4.06 -10.36
CA THR A 123 8.58 2.96 -9.38
C THR A 123 7.21 2.28 -9.37
N SER A 124 6.11 3.03 -9.45
CA SER A 124 4.76 2.48 -9.49
C SER A 124 4.49 1.64 -10.74
N LYS A 125 5.02 2.03 -11.90
CA LYS A 125 4.91 1.23 -13.14
C LYS A 125 5.54 -0.15 -12.98
N GLU A 126 6.74 -0.22 -12.41
CA GLU A 126 7.43 -1.50 -12.17
C GLU A 126 6.71 -2.36 -11.13
N LEU A 127 6.22 -1.76 -10.05
CA LEU A 127 5.42 -2.48 -9.06
C LEU A 127 4.12 -3.01 -9.66
N ILE A 128 3.39 -2.20 -10.42
CA ILE A 128 2.15 -2.61 -11.10
C ILE A 128 2.44 -3.74 -12.09
N ARG A 129 3.52 -3.65 -12.87
CA ARG A 129 3.93 -4.71 -13.78
C ARG A 129 4.19 -6.03 -13.03
N THR A 130 4.94 -5.96 -11.94
CA THR A 130 5.25 -7.13 -11.10
C THR A 130 3.98 -7.71 -10.46
N ALA A 131 3.12 -6.86 -9.91
CA ALA A 131 1.85 -7.27 -9.32
C ALA A 131 0.93 -7.97 -10.33
N ARG A 132 0.90 -7.51 -11.58
CA ARG A 132 0.13 -8.15 -12.67
C ARG A 132 0.67 -9.55 -12.97
N ILE A 133 1.98 -9.75 -13.00
CA ILE A 133 2.59 -11.08 -13.21
C ILE A 133 2.20 -12.02 -12.06
N ILE A 134 2.29 -11.56 -10.81
CA ILE A 134 1.90 -12.36 -9.65
C ILE A 134 0.40 -12.66 -9.69
N SER A 135 -0.45 -11.70 -10.00
CA SER A 135 -1.90 -11.88 -10.11
C SER A 135 -2.24 -12.91 -11.22
N ALA A 136 -1.57 -12.84 -12.36
CA ALA A 136 -1.76 -13.83 -13.44
C ALA A 136 -1.38 -15.25 -12.99
N ASN A 137 -0.29 -15.40 -12.22
CA ASN A 137 0.10 -16.67 -11.62
C ASN A 137 -0.91 -17.18 -10.58
N LEU A 138 -1.69 -16.28 -9.96
CA LEU A 138 -2.81 -16.61 -9.09
C LEU A 138 -4.13 -16.83 -9.85
N GLY A 139 -4.09 -16.85 -11.20
CA GLY A 139 -5.24 -17.12 -12.06
C GLY A 139 -6.10 -15.88 -12.37
N TYR A 140 -5.63 -14.68 -12.04
CA TYR A 140 -6.36 -13.44 -12.37
C TYR A 140 -6.28 -13.15 -13.86
N ILE A 141 -7.45 -12.99 -14.48
CA ILE A 141 -7.60 -12.53 -15.88
C ILE A 141 -8.29 -11.15 -15.81
N PRO A 142 -7.59 -10.06 -16.16
CA PRO A 142 -8.22 -8.74 -16.23
C PRO A 142 -9.31 -8.72 -17.32
N GLU A 143 -10.43 -8.09 -17.02
CA GLU A 143 -11.49 -7.79 -17.98
C GLU A 143 -11.05 -6.78 -19.05
#